data_814c6eba507fd889c4493ed008f736d3
#
_entry.id   814c6eba507fd889c4493ed008f736d3
#
_cell.length_a   1.000
_cell.length_b   1.000
_cell.length_c   1.000
_cell.angle_alpha   90.00
_cell.angle_beta   90.00
_cell.angle_gamma   90.00
#
_symmetry.space_group_name_H-M   'P 1'
#
loop_
_entity.id
_entity.type
_entity.pdbx_description
1 polymer ?
#
loop_
_entity_poly.entity_id
_entity_poly.type
_entity_poly.pdbx_seq_one_letter_code
_entity_poly.pdbx_strand_id
1 'polypeptide(L)'
;MNYIKILMDLYKLKKNVKLSAKKMHSLQDIKLRRLLRFAWEHSVYYRAAFEDAGITKEQLDTLPLSCFPAIDKQGLLEHFDELVTVPDLKQEDLRKFDAEEATDRKPYQGKYHVVHSSGSTGKPGYFVYDEDAWNQMLLGIIRAALWDMSMPQILKLLMKRPRIVYIAATDGRYGGAMAVGDGIDGVGAEQMYLDIKTPVADWIRQIREFQPNIVIGYPSAIKILAQLMEKGDVAIDARRVISCGEPLGEALRKYLEKVFQTSIVNIYGASESLALGVETDSEKGMFLFDDMNLIEVENGVMYLTCLYNYAQPLIRYRLSDHLTLQAAREGELPFTRAVGLLGRNEDVLWFEDGKGEREFLHPLAIEGFCIEGLKDYQFRQTTKDTFEMYAETDRSASREYIRQEMLRQMRKILKEKKLEYVQFYVNFVDMILPDKKTGKKPLILKGKVA
;
A
#
# COMPACT_ATOMS: atom_id res chain seq x y z
N MET A 1 19.99 -7.39 -12.63
CA MET A 1 20.66 -6.35 -11.80
C MET A 1 21.93 -6.89 -11.15
N ASN A 2 23.04 -6.13 -11.07
CA ASN A 2 24.29 -6.60 -10.44
C ASN A 2 24.15 -6.53 -8.91
N TYR A 3 24.36 -7.63 -8.20
CA TYR A 3 24.25 -7.76 -6.75
C TYR A 3 25.04 -6.71 -5.96
N ILE A 4 26.28 -6.41 -6.39
CA ILE A 4 27.11 -5.38 -5.76
C ILE A 4 26.49 -4.00 -5.93
N LYS A 5 25.93 -3.70 -7.10
CA LYS A 5 25.25 -2.43 -7.38
C LYS A 5 24.02 -2.28 -6.47
N ILE A 6 23.19 -3.35 -6.33
CA ILE A 6 22.04 -3.33 -5.41
C ILE A 6 22.44 -2.99 -3.98
N LEU A 7 23.46 -3.66 -3.45
CA LEU A 7 23.95 -3.41 -2.08
C LEU A 7 24.50 -1.99 -1.91
N MET A 8 25.22 -1.47 -2.91
CA MET A 8 25.72 -0.09 -2.88
C MET A 8 24.60 0.94 -2.90
N ASP A 9 23.59 0.73 -3.75
CA ASP A 9 22.48 1.67 -3.89
C ASP A 9 21.53 1.56 -2.68
N LEU A 10 21.30 0.37 -2.14
CA LEU A 10 20.61 0.19 -0.87
C LEU A 10 21.33 0.89 0.29
N TYR A 11 22.65 0.79 0.33
CA TYR A 11 23.46 1.50 1.32
C TYR A 11 23.31 3.02 1.22
N LYS A 12 23.29 3.58 -0.01
CA LYS A 12 23.02 5.02 -0.22
C LYS A 12 21.64 5.41 0.28
N LEU A 13 20.59 4.63 -0.07
CA LEU A 13 19.22 4.87 0.42
C LEU A 13 19.15 4.77 1.96
N LYS A 14 19.83 3.79 2.56
CA LYS A 14 19.88 3.68 4.03
C LYS A 14 20.65 4.85 4.69
N LYS A 15 21.56 5.52 3.99
CA LYS A 15 22.19 6.76 4.49
C LYS A 15 21.19 7.92 4.60
N ASN A 16 20.20 7.99 3.74
CA ASN A 16 19.18 9.03 3.79
C ASN A 16 18.38 9.00 5.11
N VAL A 17 18.24 7.83 5.73
CA VAL A 17 17.61 7.67 7.06
C VAL A 17 18.33 8.46 8.15
N LYS A 18 19.62 8.80 7.95
CA LYS A 18 20.45 9.56 8.89
C LYS A 18 20.56 11.04 8.56
N LEU A 19 19.87 11.51 7.54
CA LEU A 19 19.83 12.95 7.22
C LEU A 19 19.08 13.72 8.32
N SER A 20 19.34 15.02 8.42
CA SER A 20 18.40 15.88 9.16
C SER A 20 17.16 16.17 8.31
N ALA A 21 16.03 16.50 8.94
CA ALA A 21 14.79 16.87 8.24
C ALA A 21 15.05 17.98 7.20
N LYS A 22 15.86 18.99 7.53
CA LYS A 22 16.26 20.06 6.59
C LYS A 22 16.99 19.53 5.36
N LYS A 23 17.93 18.58 5.53
CA LYS A 23 18.68 17.99 4.40
C LYS A 23 17.76 17.08 3.56
N MET A 24 16.83 16.37 4.18
CA MET A 24 15.84 15.58 3.46
C MET A 24 14.95 16.46 2.59
N HIS A 25 14.42 17.54 3.17
CA HIS A 25 13.62 18.51 2.43
C HIS A 25 14.38 19.14 1.26
N SER A 26 15.67 19.51 1.46
CA SER A 26 16.49 20.02 0.36
C SER A 26 16.71 18.97 -0.73
N LEU A 27 16.93 17.71 -0.38
CA LEU A 27 17.06 16.61 -1.34
C LEU A 27 15.77 16.41 -2.15
N GLN A 28 14.63 16.45 -1.47
CA GLN A 28 13.30 16.35 -2.07
C GLN A 28 13.05 17.49 -3.05
N ASP A 29 13.34 18.73 -2.65
CA ASP A 29 13.15 19.90 -3.51
C ASP A 29 14.04 19.84 -4.77
N ILE A 30 15.32 19.48 -4.64
CA ILE A 30 16.21 19.29 -5.80
C ILE A 30 15.63 18.29 -6.81
N LYS A 31 15.12 17.16 -6.33
CA LYS A 31 14.50 16.15 -7.17
C LYS A 31 13.20 16.64 -7.80
N LEU A 32 12.38 17.36 -7.05
CA LEU A 32 11.15 17.96 -7.53
C LEU A 32 11.42 18.94 -8.68
N ARG A 33 12.34 19.89 -8.49
CA ARG A 33 12.68 20.88 -9.52
C ARG A 33 13.19 20.21 -10.79
N ARG A 34 14.00 19.17 -10.64
CA ARG A 34 14.47 18.36 -11.78
C ARG A 34 13.30 17.68 -12.52
N LEU A 35 12.36 17.10 -11.79
CA LEU A 35 11.17 16.46 -12.37
C LEU A 35 10.27 17.46 -13.11
N LEU A 36 10.00 18.61 -12.50
CA LEU A 36 9.18 19.67 -13.11
C LEU A 36 9.77 20.17 -14.43
N ARG A 37 11.08 20.46 -14.47
CA ARG A 37 11.77 20.86 -15.71
C ARG A 37 11.71 19.77 -16.78
N PHE A 38 11.95 18.52 -16.37
CA PHE A 38 11.90 17.39 -17.29
C PHE A 38 10.49 17.21 -17.88
N ALA A 39 9.45 17.25 -17.03
CA ALA A 39 8.06 17.14 -17.46
C ALA A 39 7.68 18.28 -18.42
N TRP A 40 8.10 19.52 -18.15
CA TRP A 40 7.92 20.65 -19.07
C TRP A 40 8.57 20.41 -20.43
N GLU A 41 9.75 19.83 -20.47
CA GLU A 41 10.53 19.64 -21.72
C GLU A 41 10.05 18.43 -22.53
N HIS A 42 9.57 17.36 -21.87
CA HIS A 42 9.36 16.07 -22.50
C HIS A 42 7.90 15.58 -22.49
N SER A 43 6.99 16.15 -21.69
CA SER A 43 5.59 15.80 -21.66
C SER A 43 4.73 16.88 -22.32
N VAL A 44 4.01 16.53 -23.37
CA VAL A 44 3.08 17.44 -24.03
C VAL A 44 1.99 17.90 -23.06
N TYR A 45 1.43 16.95 -22.31
CA TYR A 45 0.40 17.22 -21.30
C TYR A 45 0.86 18.21 -20.23
N TYR A 46 2.01 17.95 -19.57
CA TYR A 46 2.44 18.81 -18.46
C TYR A 46 2.84 20.20 -18.92
N ARG A 47 3.44 20.33 -20.09
CA ARG A 47 3.71 21.66 -20.66
C ARG A 47 2.44 22.46 -20.84
N ALA A 48 1.45 21.89 -21.53
CA ALA A 48 0.16 22.57 -21.77
C ALA A 48 -0.55 22.89 -20.45
N ALA A 49 -0.63 21.94 -19.51
CA ALA A 49 -1.30 22.14 -18.23
C ALA A 49 -0.62 23.25 -17.38
N PHE A 50 0.70 23.36 -17.44
CA PHE A 50 1.43 24.41 -16.70
C PHE A 50 1.23 25.79 -17.37
N GLU A 51 1.29 25.86 -18.72
CA GLU A 51 1.02 27.08 -19.48
C GLU A 51 -0.43 27.56 -19.25
N ASP A 52 -1.41 26.67 -19.28
CA ASP A 52 -2.82 26.98 -19.00
C ASP A 52 -3.04 27.50 -17.55
N ALA A 53 -2.24 27.02 -16.61
CA ALA A 53 -2.22 27.54 -15.25
C ALA A 53 -1.42 28.86 -15.09
N GLY A 54 -0.91 29.43 -16.19
CA GLY A 54 -0.11 30.66 -16.19
C GLY A 54 1.31 30.49 -15.61
N ILE A 55 1.82 29.28 -15.52
CA ILE A 55 3.15 28.97 -15.00
C ILE A 55 4.16 29.07 -16.14
N THR A 56 5.23 29.86 -15.95
CA THR A 56 6.33 29.97 -16.90
C THR A 56 7.49 29.02 -16.56
N LYS A 57 8.40 28.79 -17.51
CA LYS A 57 9.56 27.92 -17.32
C LYS A 57 10.46 28.38 -16.15
N GLU A 58 10.61 29.69 -15.96
CA GLU A 58 11.42 30.28 -14.89
C GLU A 58 10.79 30.04 -13.51
N GLN A 59 9.48 29.92 -13.44
CA GLN A 59 8.76 29.69 -12.21
C GLN A 59 8.81 28.23 -11.72
N LEU A 60 9.22 27.28 -12.56
CA LEU A 60 9.35 25.86 -12.17
C LEU A 60 10.32 25.68 -10.99
N ASP A 61 11.29 26.56 -10.81
CA ASP A 61 12.28 26.50 -9.75
C ASP A 61 11.87 27.16 -8.45
N THR A 62 10.82 27.98 -8.46
CA THR A 62 10.48 28.83 -7.32
C THR A 62 9.09 28.63 -6.78
N LEU A 63 8.12 28.29 -7.61
CA LEU A 63 6.74 28.10 -7.17
C LEU A 63 6.58 26.91 -6.22
N PRO A 64 5.76 27.03 -5.16
CA PRO A 64 5.31 25.89 -4.36
C PRO A 64 4.63 24.84 -5.22
N LEU A 65 4.78 23.55 -4.87
CA LEU A 65 4.16 22.46 -5.63
C LEU A 65 2.63 22.59 -5.68
N SER A 66 1.99 23.11 -4.64
CA SER A 66 0.55 23.35 -4.59
C SER A 66 0.02 24.31 -5.66
N CYS A 67 0.88 25.11 -6.30
CA CYS A 67 0.49 25.97 -7.42
C CYS A 67 0.36 25.20 -8.75
N PHE A 68 0.93 24.01 -8.83
CA PHE A 68 0.88 23.20 -10.06
C PHE A 68 -0.45 22.45 -10.16
N PRO A 69 -1.00 22.29 -11.39
CA PRO A 69 -2.25 21.56 -11.59
C PRO A 69 -2.12 20.10 -11.16
N ALA A 70 -3.19 19.57 -10.59
CA ALA A 70 -3.28 18.16 -10.23
C ALA A 70 -3.95 17.36 -11.35
N ILE A 71 -3.61 16.07 -11.41
CA ILE A 71 -4.24 15.11 -12.31
C ILE A 71 -4.80 13.95 -11.49
N ASP A 72 -5.91 13.37 -11.94
CA ASP A 72 -6.48 12.17 -11.34
C ASP A 72 -6.47 10.99 -12.33
N LYS A 73 -7.08 9.88 -11.94
CA LYS A 73 -7.16 8.68 -12.79
C LYS A 73 -7.88 8.92 -14.10
N GLN A 74 -8.93 9.75 -14.09
CA GLN A 74 -9.66 10.06 -15.31
C GLN A 74 -8.78 10.87 -16.26
N GLY A 75 -8.15 11.94 -15.80
CA GLY A 75 -7.21 12.72 -16.58
C GLY A 75 -6.04 11.90 -17.11
N LEU A 76 -5.50 10.98 -16.29
CA LEU A 76 -4.45 10.04 -16.74
C LEU A 76 -4.93 9.16 -17.89
N LEU A 77 -6.16 8.63 -17.84
CA LEU A 77 -6.71 7.79 -18.91
C LEU A 77 -7.01 8.58 -20.19
N GLU A 78 -7.44 9.83 -20.07
CA GLU A 78 -7.78 10.71 -21.19
C GLU A 78 -6.53 11.24 -21.90
N HIS A 79 -5.45 11.52 -21.15
CA HIS A 79 -4.25 12.16 -21.65
C HIS A 79 -2.99 11.27 -21.58
N PHE A 80 -3.16 9.95 -21.46
CA PHE A 80 -2.03 9.03 -21.28
C PHE A 80 -0.92 9.23 -22.30
N ASP A 81 -1.29 9.26 -23.59
CA ASP A 81 -0.36 9.34 -24.71
C ASP A 81 0.41 10.66 -24.78
N GLU A 82 -0.13 11.73 -24.20
CA GLU A 82 0.46 13.06 -24.12
C GLU A 82 1.27 13.25 -22.84
N LEU A 83 0.92 12.48 -21.79
CA LEU A 83 1.54 12.57 -20.47
C LEU A 83 2.87 11.82 -20.42
N VAL A 84 2.95 10.63 -21.03
CA VAL A 84 4.17 9.83 -21.07
C VAL A 84 5.26 10.54 -21.88
N THR A 85 6.51 10.40 -21.44
CA THR A 85 7.67 11.00 -22.10
C THR A 85 8.38 10.01 -23.01
N VAL A 86 7.89 8.79 -23.06
CA VAL A 86 8.44 7.72 -23.90
C VAL A 86 7.90 7.83 -25.31
N PRO A 87 8.75 7.98 -26.33
CA PRO A 87 8.32 8.04 -27.71
C PRO A 87 7.55 6.79 -28.11
N ASP A 88 6.47 6.97 -28.91
CA ASP A 88 5.67 5.90 -29.50
C ASP A 88 4.96 4.95 -28.53
N LEU A 89 4.94 5.28 -27.24
CA LEU A 89 4.18 4.51 -26.26
C LEU A 89 2.71 4.98 -26.25
N LYS A 90 1.81 4.05 -26.54
CA LYS A 90 0.37 4.31 -26.59
C LYS A 90 -0.38 3.46 -25.56
N GLN A 91 -1.40 4.06 -24.93
CA GLN A 91 -2.25 3.35 -23.98
C GLN A 91 -2.90 2.09 -24.59
N GLU A 92 -3.32 2.18 -25.85
CA GLU A 92 -3.93 1.05 -26.57
C GLU A 92 -2.99 -0.13 -26.74
N ASP A 93 -1.70 0.13 -26.95
CA ASP A 93 -0.69 -0.92 -27.08
C ASP A 93 -0.42 -1.60 -25.75
N LEU A 94 -0.44 -0.83 -24.65
CA LEU A 94 -0.34 -1.39 -23.31
C LEU A 94 -1.57 -2.23 -22.94
N ARG A 95 -2.76 -1.84 -23.38
CA ARG A 95 -3.98 -2.61 -23.19
C ARG A 95 -3.90 -3.96 -23.90
N LYS A 96 -3.40 -3.98 -25.15
CA LYS A 96 -3.16 -5.23 -25.89
C LYS A 96 -2.13 -6.11 -25.19
N PHE A 97 -1.03 -5.51 -24.78
CA PHE A 97 0.04 -6.20 -24.07
C PHE A 97 -0.42 -6.78 -22.73
N ASP A 98 -1.30 -6.09 -22.00
CA ASP A 98 -1.86 -6.57 -20.73
C ASP A 98 -2.89 -7.69 -20.94
N ALA A 99 -3.62 -7.66 -22.07
CA ALA A 99 -4.59 -8.68 -22.44
C ALA A 99 -3.94 -9.98 -22.95
N GLU A 100 -2.69 -9.94 -23.38
CA GLU A 100 -1.94 -11.15 -23.71
C GLU A 100 -1.74 -11.96 -22.42
N GLU A 101 -2.22 -13.19 -22.39
CA GLU A 101 -2.03 -14.14 -21.27
C GLU A 101 -0.55 -14.46 -21.07
N ALA A 102 0.19 -13.50 -20.57
CA ALA A 102 1.59 -13.66 -20.30
C ALA A 102 1.78 -14.23 -18.90
N THR A 103 2.01 -15.53 -18.83
CA THR A 103 2.72 -16.17 -17.71
C THR A 103 4.12 -15.58 -17.54
N ASP A 104 4.59 -14.82 -18.51
CA ASP A 104 5.91 -14.22 -18.63
C ASP A 104 5.80 -12.70 -18.36
N ARG A 105 6.28 -12.30 -17.19
CA ARG A 105 6.27 -10.89 -16.72
C ARG A 105 7.32 -10.02 -17.39
N LYS A 106 7.66 -10.28 -18.66
CA LYS A 106 8.66 -9.51 -19.41
C LYS A 106 8.28 -8.06 -19.53
N PRO A 107 9.27 -7.13 -19.52
CA PRO A 107 9.04 -5.74 -19.82
C PRO A 107 8.46 -5.56 -21.23
N TYR A 108 7.54 -4.61 -21.36
CA TYR A 108 7.03 -4.19 -22.66
C TYR A 108 8.19 -3.71 -23.55
N GLN A 109 8.27 -4.21 -24.78
CA GLN A 109 9.38 -4.00 -25.71
C GLN A 109 10.77 -4.32 -25.13
N GLY A 110 10.84 -5.15 -24.07
CA GLY A 110 12.10 -5.45 -23.38
C GLY A 110 12.72 -4.30 -22.60
N LYS A 111 12.00 -3.20 -22.38
CA LYS A 111 12.52 -1.96 -21.79
C LYS A 111 11.64 -1.37 -20.68
N TYR A 112 10.32 -1.54 -20.74
CA TYR A 112 9.40 -0.84 -19.87
C TYR A 112 8.60 -1.81 -19.02
N HIS A 113 8.70 -1.66 -17.71
CA HIS A 113 7.85 -2.37 -16.77
C HIS A 113 6.49 -1.68 -16.71
N VAL A 114 5.42 -2.45 -16.92
CA VAL A 114 4.05 -1.94 -16.96
C VAL A 114 3.27 -2.53 -15.80
N VAL A 115 2.78 -1.69 -14.92
CA VAL A 115 1.94 -2.04 -13.78
C VAL A 115 0.53 -1.53 -14.04
N HIS A 116 -0.49 -2.33 -13.76
CA HIS A 116 -1.87 -1.87 -13.83
C HIS A 116 -2.51 -1.74 -12.43
N SER A 117 -3.41 -0.79 -12.29
CA SER A 117 -4.27 -0.71 -11.12
C SER A 117 -5.39 -1.76 -11.19
N SER A 118 -5.95 -2.16 -10.03
CA SER A 118 -6.99 -3.20 -9.92
C SER A 118 -8.30 -2.91 -10.67
N GLY A 119 -8.43 -1.74 -11.29
CA GLY A 119 -9.60 -1.40 -12.10
C GLY A 119 -10.93 -1.35 -11.35
N SER A 120 -10.92 -1.07 -10.05
CA SER A 120 -12.13 -0.99 -9.19
C SER A 120 -13.21 -0.05 -9.74
N THR A 121 -12.82 0.90 -10.61
CA THR A 121 -13.71 1.83 -11.32
C THR A 121 -14.07 1.36 -12.74
N GLY A 122 -13.75 0.12 -13.13
CA GLY A 122 -14.09 -0.49 -14.41
C GLY A 122 -13.01 -0.40 -15.50
N LYS A 123 -12.06 0.54 -15.41
CA LYS A 123 -10.92 0.63 -16.33
C LYS A 123 -9.61 0.65 -15.55
N PRO A 124 -8.62 -0.22 -15.87
CA PRO A 124 -7.30 -0.16 -15.24
C PRO A 124 -6.56 1.10 -15.68
N GLY A 125 -5.81 1.72 -14.76
CA GLY A 125 -4.78 2.69 -15.12
C GLY A 125 -3.47 1.94 -15.34
N TYR A 126 -2.66 2.38 -16.30
CA TYR A 126 -1.34 1.81 -16.58
C TYR A 126 -0.25 2.74 -16.07
N PHE A 127 0.71 2.16 -15.37
CA PHE A 127 1.88 2.87 -14.84
C PHE A 127 3.13 2.25 -15.43
N VAL A 128 3.90 3.09 -16.12
CA VAL A 128 5.06 2.69 -16.90
C VAL A 128 6.32 3.16 -16.23
N TYR A 129 7.28 2.27 -16.10
CA TYR A 129 8.59 2.53 -15.52
C TYR A 129 9.67 2.11 -16.52
N ASP A 130 10.64 2.96 -16.76
CA ASP A 130 11.88 2.52 -17.38
C ASP A 130 12.74 1.71 -16.39
N GLU A 131 13.85 1.15 -16.86
CA GLU A 131 14.74 0.32 -16.04
C GLU A 131 15.28 1.07 -14.81
N ASP A 132 15.61 2.35 -14.94
CA ASP A 132 16.15 3.14 -13.81
C ASP A 132 15.07 3.44 -12.77
N ALA A 133 13.88 3.84 -13.19
CA ALA A 133 12.74 4.08 -12.31
C ALA A 133 12.29 2.78 -11.61
N TRP A 134 12.23 1.67 -12.34
CA TRP A 134 11.92 0.36 -11.80
C TRP A 134 12.92 -0.07 -10.73
N ASN A 135 14.21 0.04 -11.02
CA ASN A 135 15.27 -0.27 -10.06
C ASN A 135 15.21 0.60 -8.80
N GLN A 136 14.94 1.90 -8.95
CA GLN A 136 14.77 2.80 -7.80
C GLN A 136 13.57 2.38 -6.94
N MET A 137 12.46 2.02 -7.54
CA MET A 137 11.28 1.53 -6.85
C MET A 137 11.57 0.22 -6.10
N LEU A 138 12.22 -0.76 -6.75
CA LEU A 138 12.62 -2.02 -6.12
C LEU A 138 13.53 -1.80 -4.93
N LEU A 139 14.51 -0.90 -5.04
CA LEU A 139 15.38 -0.52 -3.92
C LEU A 139 14.60 0.11 -2.76
N GLY A 140 13.55 0.88 -3.04
CA GLY A 140 12.64 1.42 -2.04
C GLY A 140 11.89 0.31 -1.30
N ILE A 141 11.37 -0.68 -2.02
CA ILE A 141 10.70 -1.86 -1.45
C ILE A 141 11.68 -2.70 -0.60
N ILE A 142 12.88 -2.95 -1.11
CA ILE A 142 13.92 -3.69 -0.39
C ILE A 142 14.32 -2.94 0.89
N ARG A 143 14.48 -1.61 0.82
CA ARG A 143 14.72 -0.76 2.00
C ARG A 143 13.60 -0.90 3.02
N ALA A 144 12.34 -0.86 2.58
CA ALA A 144 11.18 -1.05 3.45
C ALA A 144 11.20 -2.43 4.11
N ALA A 145 11.38 -3.48 3.32
CA ALA A 145 11.43 -4.85 3.81
C ALA A 145 12.54 -5.09 4.84
N LEU A 146 13.64 -4.35 4.74
CA LEU A 146 14.83 -4.46 5.59
C LEU A 146 15.05 -3.20 6.47
N TRP A 147 13.98 -2.47 6.78
CA TRP A 147 14.03 -1.15 7.40
C TRP A 147 14.79 -1.12 8.72
N ASP A 148 14.45 -2.00 9.64
CA ASP A 148 15.00 -2.13 10.99
C ASP A 148 16.31 -2.95 11.05
N MET A 149 16.79 -3.47 9.92
CA MET A 149 18.01 -4.26 9.85
C MET A 149 19.24 -3.42 9.55
N SER A 150 20.31 -3.64 10.28
CA SER A 150 21.64 -3.13 9.96
C SER A 150 22.28 -3.85 8.76
N MET A 151 23.25 -3.24 8.08
CA MET A 151 23.93 -3.86 6.94
C MET A 151 24.54 -5.25 7.26
N PRO A 152 25.20 -5.47 8.42
CA PRO A 152 25.67 -6.81 8.80
C PRO A 152 24.53 -7.83 8.94
N GLN A 153 23.37 -7.44 9.48
CA GLN A 153 22.20 -8.32 9.57
C GLN A 153 21.63 -8.66 8.19
N ILE A 154 21.59 -7.70 7.27
CA ILE A 154 21.19 -7.91 5.88
C ILE A 154 22.13 -8.91 5.20
N LEU A 155 23.43 -8.70 5.30
CA LEU A 155 24.41 -9.63 4.73
C LEU A 155 24.25 -11.05 5.32
N LYS A 156 24.06 -11.16 6.64
CA LYS A 156 23.82 -12.45 7.30
C LYS A 156 22.52 -13.13 6.83
N LEU A 157 21.46 -12.34 6.56
CA LEU A 157 20.21 -12.84 5.99
C LEU A 157 20.43 -13.41 4.59
N LEU A 158 21.12 -12.67 3.74
CA LEU A 158 21.40 -13.07 2.36
C LEU A 158 22.30 -14.31 2.26
N MET A 159 23.32 -14.41 3.13
CA MET A 159 24.18 -15.60 3.20
C MET A 159 23.42 -16.89 3.58
N LYS A 160 22.28 -16.78 4.24
CA LYS A 160 21.44 -17.91 4.64
C LYS A 160 20.43 -18.36 3.56
N ARG A 161 20.56 -17.89 2.34
CA ARG A 161 19.69 -18.19 1.18
C ARG A 161 18.22 -17.99 1.56
N PRO A 162 17.71 -16.77 1.52
CA PRO A 162 16.31 -16.48 1.84
C PRO A 162 15.37 -17.33 0.98
N ARG A 163 14.35 -17.90 1.60
CA ARG A 163 13.26 -18.65 0.95
C ARG A 163 11.99 -17.89 1.16
N ILE A 164 11.54 -17.20 0.14
CA ILE A 164 10.47 -16.21 0.20
C ILE A 164 9.19 -16.81 -0.35
N VAL A 165 8.12 -16.77 0.43
CA VAL A 165 6.78 -17.01 -0.07
C VAL A 165 6.05 -15.67 -0.23
N TYR A 166 5.50 -15.42 -1.42
CA TYR A 166 4.62 -14.29 -1.71
C TYR A 166 3.19 -14.78 -1.85
N ILE A 167 2.28 -14.25 -1.00
CA ILE A 167 0.89 -14.68 -0.93
C ILE A 167 -0.04 -13.50 -1.24
N ALA A 168 -0.54 -13.45 -2.46
CA ALA A 168 -1.38 -12.36 -2.95
C ALA A 168 -2.13 -12.80 -4.23
N ALA A 169 -2.83 -11.87 -4.88
CA ALA A 169 -3.24 -12.07 -6.27
C ALA A 169 -1.99 -12.06 -7.16
N THR A 170 -1.77 -13.14 -7.90
CA THR A 170 -0.57 -13.33 -8.72
C THR A 170 -0.89 -13.44 -10.21
N ASP A 171 -2.17 -13.48 -10.58
CA ASP A 171 -2.63 -13.40 -11.95
C ASP A 171 -2.58 -11.95 -12.47
N GLY A 172 -1.98 -11.75 -13.64
CA GLY A 172 -1.84 -10.44 -14.26
C GLY A 172 -0.59 -9.64 -13.80
N ARG A 173 -0.55 -8.36 -14.21
CA ARG A 173 0.58 -7.44 -14.00
C ARG A 173 0.39 -6.58 -12.74
N TYR A 174 0.07 -7.25 -11.63
CA TYR A 174 0.02 -6.57 -10.34
C TYR A 174 1.42 -6.20 -9.88
N GLY A 175 1.61 -4.93 -9.55
CA GLY A 175 2.92 -4.38 -9.21
C GLY A 175 3.63 -5.11 -8.08
N GLY A 176 2.92 -5.54 -7.04
CA GLY A 176 3.50 -6.31 -5.95
C GLY A 176 4.10 -7.64 -6.39
N ALA A 177 3.40 -8.40 -7.25
CA ALA A 177 3.89 -9.67 -7.77
C ALA A 177 5.09 -9.49 -8.72
N MET A 178 5.08 -8.43 -9.54
CA MET A 178 6.20 -8.08 -10.41
C MET A 178 7.42 -7.65 -9.60
N ALA A 179 7.23 -6.78 -8.61
CA ALA A 179 8.32 -6.27 -7.78
C ALA A 179 8.99 -7.37 -6.93
N VAL A 180 8.23 -8.32 -6.43
CA VAL A 180 8.79 -9.47 -5.70
C VAL A 180 9.62 -10.34 -6.65
N GLY A 181 9.15 -10.62 -7.88
CA GLY A 181 9.91 -11.36 -8.88
C GLY A 181 11.24 -10.71 -9.20
N ASP A 182 11.18 -9.50 -9.71
CA ASP A 182 12.37 -8.78 -10.19
C ASP A 182 13.33 -8.38 -9.06
N GLY A 183 12.79 -8.03 -7.88
CA GLY A 183 13.60 -7.61 -6.73
C GLY A 183 14.38 -8.77 -6.10
N ILE A 184 13.88 -9.98 -6.20
CA ILE A 184 14.47 -11.17 -5.58
C ILE A 184 15.46 -11.86 -6.50
N ASP A 185 15.24 -11.87 -7.81
CA ASP A 185 16.16 -12.46 -8.80
C ASP A 185 17.58 -11.91 -8.69
N GLY A 186 17.71 -10.66 -8.24
CA GLY A 186 19.00 -10.01 -8.02
C GLY A 186 19.73 -10.41 -6.73
N VAL A 187 19.11 -11.13 -5.78
CA VAL A 187 19.68 -11.40 -4.44
C VAL A 187 19.90 -12.90 -4.16
N GLY A 188 19.68 -13.78 -5.15
CA GLY A 188 19.93 -15.22 -5.02
C GLY A 188 19.02 -15.91 -3.99
N ALA A 189 17.83 -15.38 -3.75
CA ALA A 189 16.80 -15.98 -2.92
C ALA A 189 15.95 -16.97 -3.72
N GLU A 190 15.48 -18.01 -3.06
CA GLU A 190 14.45 -18.88 -3.62
C GLU A 190 13.09 -18.24 -3.39
N GLN A 191 12.18 -18.33 -4.37
CA GLN A 191 10.86 -17.70 -4.28
C GLN A 191 9.75 -18.66 -4.68
N MET A 192 8.63 -18.55 -3.99
CA MET A 192 7.40 -19.28 -4.27
C MET A 192 6.22 -18.30 -4.26
N TYR A 193 5.34 -18.43 -5.23
CA TYR A 193 4.12 -17.64 -5.33
C TYR A 193 2.93 -18.51 -4.95
N LEU A 194 2.14 -18.07 -4.01
CA LEU A 194 0.84 -18.65 -3.66
C LEU A 194 -0.26 -17.67 -4.04
N ASP A 195 -0.97 -18.02 -5.10
CA ASP A 195 -2.15 -17.24 -5.48
C ASP A 195 -3.28 -17.43 -4.46
N ILE A 196 -3.94 -16.34 -4.11
CA ILE A 196 -5.08 -16.36 -3.17
C ILE A 196 -6.26 -17.20 -3.67
N LYS A 197 -6.33 -17.48 -4.96
CA LYS A 197 -7.35 -18.36 -5.58
C LYS A 197 -6.96 -19.85 -5.50
N THR A 198 -5.71 -20.17 -5.16
CA THR A 198 -5.25 -21.55 -5.02
C THR A 198 -5.91 -22.20 -3.79
N PRO A 199 -6.39 -23.45 -3.90
CA PRO A 199 -6.97 -24.18 -2.77
C PRO A 199 -6.02 -24.28 -1.58
N VAL A 200 -6.54 -24.18 -0.35
CA VAL A 200 -5.74 -24.21 0.88
C VAL A 200 -4.94 -25.53 1.03
N ALA A 201 -5.47 -26.64 0.55
CA ALA A 201 -4.74 -27.92 0.56
C ALA A 201 -3.44 -27.88 -0.26
N ASP A 202 -3.44 -27.14 -1.37
CA ASP A 202 -2.26 -26.93 -2.20
C ASP A 202 -1.27 -25.95 -1.52
N TRP A 203 -1.76 -24.96 -0.79
CA TRP A 203 -0.90 -24.12 0.04
C TRP A 203 -0.15 -24.94 1.08
N ILE A 204 -0.87 -25.81 1.81
CA ILE A 204 -0.28 -26.67 2.84
C ILE A 204 0.84 -27.53 2.25
N ARG A 205 0.58 -28.20 1.11
CA ARG A 205 1.57 -29.03 0.42
C ARG A 205 2.79 -28.23 0.02
N GLN A 206 2.57 -27.11 -0.72
CA GLN A 206 3.65 -26.29 -1.25
C GLN A 206 4.50 -25.65 -0.14
N ILE A 207 3.87 -25.18 0.94
CA ILE A 207 4.58 -24.60 2.09
C ILE A 207 5.42 -25.65 2.82
N ARG A 208 4.89 -26.86 3.00
CA ARG A 208 5.65 -27.98 3.62
C ARG A 208 6.87 -28.37 2.81
N GLU A 209 6.76 -28.38 1.49
CA GLU A 209 7.87 -28.69 0.58
C GLU A 209 8.87 -27.52 0.52
N PHE A 210 8.38 -26.32 0.38
CA PHE A 210 9.22 -25.14 0.20
C PHE A 210 9.87 -24.64 1.50
N GLN A 211 9.26 -24.80 2.67
CA GLN A 211 9.78 -24.35 3.97
C GLN A 211 10.25 -22.88 3.95
N PRO A 212 9.36 -21.90 3.72
CA PRO A 212 9.72 -20.48 3.66
C PRO A 212 10.25 -19.98 5.00
N ASN A 213 11.17 -19.00 4.95
CA ASN A 213 11.64 -18.28 6.12
C ASN A 213 11.38 -16.77 6.04
N ILE A 214 10.84 -16.30 4.92
CA ILE A 214 10.30 -14.95 4.73
C ILE A 214 8.91 -15.08 4.14
N VAL A 215 7.94 -14.41 4.75
CA VAL A 215 6.55 -14.37 4.29
C VAL A 215 6.22 -12.95 3.86
N ILE A 216 5.74 -12.78 2.63
CA ILE A 216 5.29 -11.49 2.09
C ILE A 216 3.88 -11.69 1.55
N GLY A 217 2.97 -10.75 1.78
CA GLY A 217 1.65 -10.85 1.17
C GLY A 217 0.61 -9.91 1.77
N TYR A 218 -0.62 -10.16 1.38
CA TYR A 218 -1.77 -9.47 1.95
C TYR A 218 -1.98 -9.85 3.41
N PRO A 219 -2.27 -8.91 4.32
CA PRO A 219 -2.62 -9.23 5.71
C PRO A 219 -3.65 -10.34 5.85
N SER A 220 -4.69 -10.33 5.00
CA SER A 220 -5.73 -11.36 4.98
C SER A 220 -5.19 -12.75 4.62
N ALA A 221 -4.27 -12.84 3.67
CA ALA A 221 -3.64 -14.10 3.25
C ALA A 221 -2.63 -14.61 4.31
N ILE A 222 -1.82 -13.71 4.89
CA ILE A 222 -0.91 -14.02 5.99
C ILE A 222 -1.70 -14.54 7.22
N LYS A 223 -2.90 -14.00 7.46
CA LYS A 223 -3.80 -14.48 8.52
C LYS A 223 -4.21 -15.94 8.29
N ILE A 224 -4.58 -16.32 7.06
CA ILE A 224 -4.90 -17.72 6.72
C ILE A 224 -3.71 -18.62 7.05
N LEU A 225 -2.51 -18.18 6.66
CA LEU A 225 -1.28 -18.92 6.94
C LEU A 225 -1.04 -19.09 8.46
N ALA A 226 -1.24 -18.02 9.23
CA ALA A 226 -1.15 -18.05 10.68
C ALA A 226 -2.14 -19.06 11.30
N GLN A 227 -3.38 -19.11 10.79
CA GLN A 227 -4.38 -20.08 11.24
C GLN A 227 -4.01 -21.54 10.92
N LEU A 228 -3.36 -21.78 9.77
CA LEU A 228 -2.85 -23.10 9.42
C LEU A 228 -1.68 -23.52 10.34
N MET A 229 -0.85 -22.56 10.77
CA MET A 229 0.21 -22.81 11.76
C MET A 229 -0.39 -23.17 13.14
N GLU A 230 -1.39 -22.45 13.62
CA GLU A 230 -2.06 -22.74 14.88
C GLU A 230 -2.75 -24.11 14.89
N LYS A 231 -3.26 -24.57 13.74
CA LYS A 231 -3.82 -25.90 13.58
C LYS A 231 -2.79 -27.02 13.49
N GLY A 232 -1.51 -26.68 13.31
CA GLY A 232 -0.45 -27.63 13.05
C GLY A 232 -0.41 -28.17 11.62
N ASP A 233 -1.17 -27.58 10.70
CA ASP A 233 -1.19 -27.98 9.29
C ASP A 233 0.13 -27.62 8.59
N VAL A 234 0.78 -26.53 8.99
CA VAL A 234 2.10 -26.11 8.51
C VAL A 234 2.95 -25.59 9.69
N ALA A 235 4.27 -25.68 9.54
CA ALA A 235 5.22 -25.06 10.45
C ALA A 235 6.17 -24.16 9.65
N ILE A 236 6.32 -22.90 10.09
CA ILE A 236 7.15 -21.91 9.42
C ILE A 236 8.06 -21.25 10.48
N ASP A 237 9.36 -21.34 10.28
CA ASP A 237 10.35 -20.57 11.06
C ASP A 237 10.56 -19.21 10.36
N ALA A 238 9.58 -18.31 10.56
CA ALA A 238 9.58 -17.02 9.91
C ALA A 238 10.60 -16.07 10.53
N ARG A 239 11.61 -15.69 9.78
CA ARG A 239 12.57 -14.66 10.16
C ARG A 239 12.08 -13.26 9.85
N ARG A 240 11.17 -13.16 8.90
CA ARG A 240 10.58 -11.90 8.45
C ARG A 240 9.17 -12.14 7.96
N VAL A 241 8.25 -11.29 8.37
CA VAL A 241 6.89 -11.23 7.84
C VAL A 241 6.64 -9.81 7.36
N ILE A 242 6.22 -9.67 6.10
CA ILE A 242 6.01 -8.39 5.41
C ILE A 242 4.58 -8.35 4.92
N SER A 243 3.83 -7.41 5.43
CA SER A 243 2.46 -7.11 5.03
C SER A 243 2.45 -6.01 3.98
N CYS A 244 1.62 -6.14 2.96
CA CYS A 244 1.46 -5.12 1.91
C CYS A 244 0.09 -5.25 1.20
N GLY A 245 -0.32 -4.21 0.50
CA GLY A 245 -1.45 -4.23 -0.43
C GLY A 245 -2.84 -4.14 0.18
N GLU A 246 -2.96 -4.27 1.48
CA GLU A 246 -4.19 -4.06 2.27
C GLU A 246 -3.85 -3.33 3.57
N PRO A 247 -4.81 -2.65 4.22
CA PRO A 247 -4.61 -2.12 5.57
C PRO A 247 -4.30 -3.22 6.59
N LEU A 248 -3.31 -2.98 7.45
CA LEU A 248 -2.97 -3.85 8.56
C LEU A 248 -3.46 -3.21 9.87
N GLY A 249 -4.61 -3.64 10.37
CA GLY A 249 -5.14 -3.19 11.65
C GLY A 249 -4.34 -3.72 12.84
N GLU A 250 -4.38 -2.99 13.95
CA GLU A 250 -3.61 -3.28 15.18
C GLU A 250 -3.91 -4.67 15.76
N ALA A 251 -5.18 -5.08 15.77
CA ALA A 251 -5.57 -6.39 16.29
C ALA A 251 -4.96 -7.54 15.45
N LEU A 252 -5.02 -7.40 14.13
CA LEU A 252 -4.44 -8.38 13.22
C LEU A 252 -2.91 -8.40 13.32
N ARG A 253 -2.26 -7.24 13.43
CA ARG A 253 -0.81 -7.13 13.66
C ARG A 253 -0.39 -7.94 14.89
N LYS A 254 -1.00 -7.69 16.04
CA LYS A 254 -0.69 -8.40 17.29
C LYS A 254 -0.93 -9.91 17.20
N TYR A 255 -2.01 -10.30 16.52
CA TYR A 255 -2.29 -11.72 16.29
C TYR A 255 -1.17 -12.37 15.44
N LEU A 256 -0.78 -11.75 14.33
CA LEU A 256 0.26 -12.27 13.47
C LEU A 256 1.63 -12.31 14.17
N GLU A 257 2.00 -11.26 14.90
CA GLU A 257 3.24 -11.21 15.67
C GLU A 257 3.32 -12.32 16.73
N LYS A 258 2.18 -12.63 17.37
CA LYS A 258 2.07 -13.74 18.33
C LYS A 258 2.27 -15.10 17.65
N VAL A 259 1.67 -15.33 16.49
CA VAL A 259 1.75 -16.64 15.81
C VAL A 259 3.12 -16.86 15.16
N PHE A 260 3.64 -15.86 14.44
CA PHE A 260 4.92 -15.97 13.75
C PHE A 260 6.14 -15.74 14.67
N GLN A 261 5.93 -15.31 15.90
CA GLN A 261 7.01 -14.99 16.87
C GLN A 261 8.03 -14.00 16.31
N THR A 262 7.59 -13.06 15.47
CA THR A 262 8.42 -12.02 14.85
C THR A 262 7.61 -10.76 14.61
N SER A 263 8.26 -9.61 14.55
CA SER A 263 7.62 -8.34 14.22
C SER A 263 7.16 -8.30 12.77
N ILE A 264 6.05 -7.58 12.52
CA ILE A 264 5.50 -7.40 11.18
C ILE A 264 5.99 -6.09 10.59
N VAL A 265 6.59 -6.16 9.41
CA VAL A 265 6.85 -4.98 8.57
C VAL A 265 5.64 -4.74 7.69
N ASN A 266 5.08 -3.53 7.74
CA ASN A 266 3.97 -3.13 6.91
C ASN A 266 4.45 -2.14 5.84
N ILE A 267 4.30 -2.48 4.55
CA ILE A 267 4.74 -1.64 3.43
C ILE A 267 3.52 -0.98 2.80
N TYR A 268 3.55 0.34 2.74
CA TYR A 268 2.59 1.13 2.00
C TYR A 268 3.09 1.35 0.57
N GLY A 269 2.25 1.00 -0.39
CA GLY A 269 2.51 1.20 -1.81
C GLY A 269 1.20 1.26 -2.60
N ALA A 270 1.25 1.93 -3.73
CA ALA A 270 0.19 2.01 -4.71
C ALA A 270 0.74 1.64 -6.09
N SER A 271 -0.11 1.35 -7.07
CA SER A 271 0.36 1.05 -8.45
C SER A 271 1.16 2.21 -9.06
N GLU A 272 0.87 3.42 -8.61
CA GLU A 272 1.52 4.69 -8.95
C GLU A 272 2.95 4.81 -8.41
N SER A 273 3.21 4.21 -7.26
CA SER A 273 4.53 4.05 -6.65
C SER A 273 4.46 2.96 -5.57
N LEU A 274 5.08 1.81 -5.84
CA LEU A 274 5.01 0.65 -4.94
C LEU A 274 5.83 0.82 -3.65
N ALA A 275 6.61 1.88 -3.54
CA ALA A 275 7.45 2.20 -2.38
C ALA A 275 7.10 3.59 -1.83
N LEU A 276 5.94 3.73 -1.20
CA LEU A 276 5.49 4.98 -0.59
C LEU A 276 5.93 5.14 0.86
N GLY A 277 5.91 4.05 1.63
CA GLY A 277 6.27 4.13 3.06
C GLY A 277 6.41 2.78 3.73
N VAL A 278 6.82 2.81 5.00
CA VAL A 278 7.02 1.63 5.85
C VAL A 278 6.61 1.89 7.29
N GLU A 279 5.99 0.90 7.90
CA GLU A 279 5.69 0.85 9.32
C GLU A 279 6.23 -0.47 9.89
N THR A 280 7.06 -0.38 10.95
CA THR A 280 7.61 -1.55 11.66
C THR A 280 7.13 -1.64 13.11
N ASP A 281 6.55 -0.56 13.60
CA ASP A 281 6.04 -0.41 14.96
C ASP A 281 4.81 0.50 14.90
N SER A 282 3.66 -0.02 15.31
CA SER A 282 2.38 0.69 15.28
C SER A 282 2.38 1.98 16.11
N GLU A 283 3.16 2.04 17.19
CA GLU A 283 3.26 3.24 18.04
C GLU A 283 4.00 4.38 17.33
N LYS A 284 4.91 4.06 16.40
CA LYS A 284 5.68 5.04 15.63
C LYS A 284 4.98 5.52 14.37
N GLY A 285 4.03 4.74 13.86
CA GLY A 285 3.29 5.02 12.63
C GLY A 285 4.09 4.78 11.34
N MET A 286 3.49 5.09 10.21
CA MET A 286 4.02 4.88 8.86
C MET A 286 4.99 6.01 8.48
N PHE A 287 6.25 5.69 8.18
CA PHE A 287 7.23 6.63 7.62
C PHE A 287 7.12 6.66 6.10
N LEU A 288 6.87 7.83 5.53
CA LEU A 288 6.79 8.04 4.08
C LEU A 288 8.18 8.29 3.50
N PHE A 289 8.44 7.79 2.31
CA PHE A 289 9.76 7.91 1.67
C PHE A 289 9.91 9.24 0.94
N ASP A 290 10.16 10.31 1.70
CA ASP A 290 10.32 11.68 1.20
C ASP A 290 11.51 11.85 0.23
N ASP A 291 12.47 10.95 0.26
CA ASP A 291 13.56 10.91 -0.71
C ASP A 291 13.18 10.28 -2.06
N MET A 292 12.00 9.70 -2.18
CA MET A 292 11.48 9.06 -3.39
C MET A 292 10.17 9.68 -3.87
N ASN A 293 9.36 10.18 -2.95
CA ASN A 293 8.04 10.71 -3.24
C ASN A 293 7.82 12.02 -2.50
N LEU A 294 6.95 12.86 -3.03
CA LEU A 294 6.39 13.98 -2.30
C LEU A 294 4.88 13.75 -2.18
N ILE A 295 4.39 13.71 -0.95
CA ILE A 295 2.99 13.49 -0.64
C ILE A 295 2.43 14.75 0.00
N GLU A 296 1.36 15.29 -0.58
CA GLU A 296 0.60 16.43 -0.08
C GLU A 296 -0.79 15.95 0.34
N VAL A 297 -1.37 16.61 1.34
CA VAL A 297 -2.78 16.42 1.72
C VAL A 297 -3.44 17.78 1.79
N GLU A 298 -4.41 18.01 0.93
CA GLU A 298 -5.20 19.23 0.87
C GLU A 298 -6.68 18.89 1.00
N ASN A 299 -7.36 19.44 1.98
CA ASN A 299 -8.79 19.19 2.26
C ASN A 299 -9.14 17.68 2.35
N GLY A 300 -8.24 16.88 2.95
CA GLY A 300 -8.42 15.43 3.07
C GLY A 300 -8.15 14.63 1.80
N VAL A 301 -7.70 15.26 0.73
CA VAL A 301 -7.32 14.62 -0.53
C VAL A 301 -5.81 14.46 -0.58
N MET A 302 -5.35 13.27 -0.91
CA MET A 302 -3.94 12.95 -1.07
C MET A 302 -3.49 13.20 -2.51
N TYR A 303 -2.33 13.84 -2.66
CA TYR A 303 -1.64 14.03 -3.93
C TYR A 303 -0.23 13.43 -3.85
N LEU A 304 0.12 12.66 -4.87
CA LEU A 304 1.43 12.02 -5.02
C LEU A 304 2.22 12.66 -6.15
N THR A 305 3.46 13.05 -5.85
CA THR A 305 4.46 13.35 -6.88
C THR A 305 5.60 12.33 -6.77
N CYS A 306 5.79 11.51 -7.81
CA CYS A 306 6.81 10.47 -7.87
C CYS A 306 8.12 11.05 -8.38
N LEU A 307 9.14 11.17 -7.51
CA LEU A 307 10.37 11.93 -7.80
C LEU A 307 11.42 11.16 -8.60
N TYR A 308 11.17 9.92 -8.99
CA TYR A 308 12.15 9.05 -9.66
C TYR A 308 11.67 8.46 -10.99
N ASN A 309 10.39 8.56 -11.32
CA ASN A 309 9.86 8.05 -12.58
C ASN A 309 9.77 9.18 -13.62
N TYR A 310 10.65 9.11 -14.60
CA TYR A 310 10.70 10.07 -15.70
C TYR A 310 10.00 9.55 -16.95
N ALA A 311 9.81 8.24 -17.13
CA ALA A 311 9.09 7.67 -18.26
C ALA A 311 7.59 8.05 -18.26
N GLN A 312 7.00 8.12 -17.08
CA GLN A 312 5.65 8.59 -16.84
C GLN A 312 5.65 9.46 -15.57
N PRO A 313 5.98 10.75 -15.68
CA PRO A 313 5.94 11.66 -14.57
C PRO A 313 4.54 11.70 -13.94
N LEU A 314 4.47 11.54 -12.63
CA LEU A 314 3.25 11.78 -11.86
C LEU A 314 3.50 12.99 -10.95
N ILE A 315 2.88 14.12 -11.27
CA ILE A 315 2.99 15.37 -10.54
C ILE A 315 1.61 15.70 -10.00
N ARG A 316 1.49 15.78 -8.66
CA ARG A 316 0.22 16.00 -7.96
C ARG A 316 -0.89 15.03 -8.42
N TYR A 317 -0.56 13.76 -8.58
CA TYR A 317 -1.54 12.74 -8.93
C TYR A 317 -2.44 12.46 -7.72
N ARG A 318 -3.74 12.64 -7.92
CA ARG A 318 -4.75 12.45 -6.89
C ARG A 318 -4.97 10.98 -6.60
N LEU A 319 -4.68 10.58 -5.37
CA LEU A 319 -5.00 9.26 -4.83
C LEU A 319 -6.27 9.30 -4.00
N SER A 320 -6.97 8.17 -3.93
CA SER A 320 -8.17 8.01 -3.11
C SER A 320 -7.88 7.62 -1.66
N ASP A 321 -6.61 7.53 -1.31
CA ASP A 321 -6.20 7.21 0.06
C ASP A 321 -6.34 8.45 0.95
N HIS A 322 -6.76 8.23 2.20
CA HIS A 322 -6.82 9.27 3.23
C HIS A 322 -5.72 9.06 4.24
N LEU A 323 -4.99 10.11 4.51
CA LEU A 323 -3.97 10.11 5.54
C LEU A 323 -3.82 11.51 6.13
N THR A 324 -3.32 11.58 7.36
CA THR A 324 -2.91 12.82 8.00
C THR A 324 -1.38 12.83 8.07
N LEU A 325 -0.78 13.91 7.61
CA LEU A 325 0.67 14.07 7.62
C LEU A 325 1.15 14.72 8.91
N GLN A 326 2.23 14.20 9.43
CA GLN A 326 3.00 14.76 10.52
C GLN A 326 4.44 14.94 10.07
N ALA A 327 4.89 16.19 10.01
CA ALA A 327 6.27 16.49 9.63
C ALA A 327 7.27 15.86 10.61
N ALA A 328 8.45 15.50 10.10
CA ALA A 328 9.56 15.03 10.93
C ALA A 328 9.97 16.10 11.94
N ARG A 329 10.15 15.71 13.20
CA ARG A 329 10.63 16.59 14.26
C ARG A 329 12.15 16.54 14.38
N GLU A 330 12.73 17.53 14.97
CA GLU A 330 14.16 17.53 15.24
C GLU A 330 14.54 16.39 16.18
N GLY A 331 15.57 15.61 15.83
CA GLY A 331 15.99 14.42 16.59
C GLY A 331 15.24 13.13 16.24
N GLU A 332 14.20 13.19 15.40
CA GLU A 332 13.51 12.01 14.84
C GLU A 332 14.09 11.62 13.47
N LEU A 333 13.55 10.52 12.90
CA LEU A 333 13.85 10.15 11.52
C LEU A 333 13.40 11.27 10.56
N PRO A 334 14.14 11.53 9.47
CA PRO A 334 13.92 12.68 8.60
C PRO A 334 12.72 12.55 7.65
N PHE A 335 11.86 11.60 7.90
CA PHE A 335 10.72 11.27 7.05
C PHE A 335 9.40 11.78 7.64
N THR A 336 8.54 12.28 6.78
CA THR A 336 7.14 12.57 7.11
C THR A 336 6.46 11.30 7.61
N ARG A 337 5.63 11.41 8.65
CA ARG A 337 4.81 10.30 9.14
C ARG A 337 3.38 10.43 8.66
N ALA A 338 2.82 9.37 8.13
CA ALA A 338 1.39 9.22 8.00
C ALA A 338 0.83 8.75 9.35
N VAL A 339 0.06 9.61 9.99
CA VAL A 339 -0.66 9.29 11.21
C VAL A 339 -2.09 9.02 10.79
N GLY A 340 -2.44 7.75 10.74
CA GLY A 340 -3.71 7.37 10.20
C GLY A 340 -3.66 7.24 8.68
N LEU A 341 -3.14 6.12 8.19
CA LEU A 341 -3.35 5.70 6.81
C LEU A 341 -4.74 5.10 6.72
N LEU A 342 -5.61 5.81 6.06
CA LEU A 342 -7.00 5.46 5.88
C LEU A 342 -7.17 4.80 4.52
N GLY A 343 -7.94 3.75 4.47
CA GLY A 343 -8.39 3.14 3.23
C GLY A 343 -8.97 4.17 2.26
N ARG A 344 -9.44 3.71 1.12
CA ARG A 344 -9.95 4.56 0.04
C ARG A 344 -11.19 5.34 0.49
N ASN A 345 -11.41 6.54 -0.07
CA ASN A 345 -12.62 7.37 0.08
C ASN A 345 -13.93 6.59 -0.09
N GLU A 346 -13.88 5.51 -0.87
CA GLU A 346 -15.02 4.66 -1.18
C GLU A 346 -15.49 3.79 -0.01
N ASP A 347 -14.70 3.71 1.06
CA ASP A 347 -14.95 2.84 2.21
C ASP A 347 -15.46 3.61 3.44
N VAL A 348 -15.85 4.87 3.27
CA VAL A 348 -16.40 5.72 4.33
C VAL A 348 -17.88 5.39 4.53
N LEU A 349 -18.32 5.19 5.78
CA LEU A 349 -19.73 5.06 6.14
C LEU A 349 -20.34 6.45 6.27
N TRP A 350 -21.39 6.74 5.51
CA TRP A 350 -22.10 8.00 5.57
C TRP A 350 -23.43 7.84 6.26
N PHE A 351 -23.66 8.64 7.29
CA PHE A 351 -24.91 8.66 8.05
C PHE A 351 -25.62 10.01 7.86
N GLU A 352 -26.94 9.97 7.93
CA GLU A 352 -27.80 11.15 7.80
C GLU A 352 -28.74 11.20 8.99
N ASP A 353 -28.77 12.31 9.69
CA ASP A 353 -29.68 12.51 10.85
C ASP A 353 -31.10 12.83 10.39
N GLY A 354 -32.03 12.89 11.35
CA GLY A 354 -33.43 13.25 11.09
C GLY A 354 -33.68 14.65 10.53
N LYS A 355 -32.63 15.50 10.47
CA LYS A 355 -32.67 16.85 9.88
C LYS A 355 -32.02 16.89 8.49
N GLY A 356 -31.48 15.75 8.00
CA GLY A 356 -30.77 15.67 6.73
C GLY A 356 -29.31 16.12 6.79
N GLU A 357 -28.75 16.38 7.98
CA GLU A 357 -27.32 16.63 8.12
C GLU A 357 -26.54 15.33 7.96
N ARG A 358 -25.44 15.40 7.23
CA ARG A 358 -24.63 14.23 6.91
C ARG A 358 -23.31 14.27 7.66
N GLU A 359 -22.97 13.19 8.32
CA GLU A 359 -21.67 12.95 8.95
C GLU A 359 -21.13 11.59 8.53
N PHE A 360 -19.82 11.42 8.53
CA PHE A 360 -19.17 10.19 8.12
C PHE A 360 -18.45 9.51 9.29
N LEU A 361 -18.43 8.18 9.22
CA LEU A 361 -17.57 7.37 10.07
C LEU A 361 -16.49 6.74 9.19
N HIS A 362 -15.28 7.13 9.50
CA HIS A 362 -14.14 6.71 8.69
C HIS A 362 -13.63 5.33 9.13
N PRO A 363 -13.18 4.45 8.20
CA PRO A 363 -12.59 3.16 8.53
C PRO A 363 -11.60 3.19 9.69
N LEU A 364 -10.67 4.15 9.73
CA LEU A 364 -9.68 4.23 10.83
C LEU A 364 -10.26 4.58 12.19
N ALA A 365 -11.38 5.26 12.23
CA ALA A 365 -12.03 5.47 13.51
C ALA A 365 -12.52 4.15 14.10
N ILE A 366 -12.66 3.12 13.26
CA ILE A 366 -13.27 1.82 13.60
C ILE A 366 -12.37 0.61 13.26
N GLU A 367 -11.12 0.81 12.84
CA GLU A 367 -10.20 -0.32 12.58
C GLU A 367 -9.31 -0.68 13.78
N GLY A 368 -9.23 0.18 14.78
CA GLY A 368 -8.31 0.03 15.92
C GLY A 368 -8.81 -0.84 17.07
N PHE A 369 -9.84 -1.65 16.90
CA PHE A 369 -10.35 -2.48 17.98
C PHE A 369 -9.38 -3.62 18.31
N CYS A 370 -8.86 -3.59 19.55
CA CYS A 370 -7.97 -4.61 20.09
C CYS A 370 -8.60 -5.18 21.38
N ILE A 371 -9.38 -6.23 21.21
CA ILE A 371 -10.11 -6.89 22.30
C ILE A 371 -9.62 -8.33 22.41
N GLU A 372 -9.38 -8.81 23.62
CA GLU A 372 -8.92 -10.17 23.82
C GLU A 372 -9.94 -11.19 23.25
N GLY A 373 -9.45 -12.08 22.40
CA GLY A 373 -10.24 -13.08 21.70
C GLY A 373 -10.91 -12.59 20.41
N LEU A 374 -10.84 -11.31 20.05
CA LEU A 374 -11.23 -10.81 18.74
C LEU A 374 -10.12 -11.06 17.74
N LYS A 375 -10.38 -11.82 16.68
CA LYS A 375 -9.41 -12.12 15.62
C LYS A 375 -9.48 -11.12 14.49
N ASP A 376 -10.70 -10.82 14.04
CA ASP A 376 -10.91 -10.02 12.85
C ASP A 376 -12.35 -9.48 12.79
N TYR A 377 -12.57 -8.44 11.98
CA TYR A 377 -13.89 -7.86 11.84
C TYR A 377 -14.05 -7.08 10.52
N GLN A 378 -15.32 -6.93 10.11
CA GLN A 378 -15.75 -6.11 8.98
C GLN A 378 -17.01 -5.37 9.35
N PHE A 379 -17.27 -4.24 8.68
CA PHE A 379 -18.48 -3.45 8.87
C PHE A 379 -19.34 -3.46 7.60
N ARG A 380 -20.66 -3.32 7.79
CA ARG A 380 -21.61 -3.11 6.70
C ARG A 380 -22.63 -2.07 7.11
N GLN A 381 -22.80 -1.04 6.32
CA GLN A 381 -23.92 -0.14 6.48
C GLN A 381 -25.19 -0.78 5.91
N THR A 382 -26.26 -0.80 6.68
CA THR A 382 -27.53 -1.43 6.30
C THR A 382 -28.59 -0.39 5.96
N THR A 383 -28.60 0.73 6.69
CA THR A 383 -29.49 1.86 6.43
C THR A 383 -28.73 3.19 6.57
N LYS A 384 -29.41 4.34 6.39
CA LYS A 384 -28.82 5.67 6.54
C LYS A 384 -28.32 5.98 7.97
N ASP A 385 -28.83 5.27 8.95
CA ASP A 385 -28.56 5.47 10.38
C ASP A 385 -28.13 4.18 11.11
N THR A 386 -27.88 3.10 10.39
CA THR A 386 -27.58 1.80 10.97
C THR A 386 -26.41 1.12 10.28
N PHE A 387 -25.49 0.58 11.05
CA PHE A 387 -24.46 -0.32 10.55
C PHE A 387 -24.17 -1.48 11.49
N GLU A 388 -23.61 -2.52 10.94
CA GLU A 388 -23.33 -3.78 11.61
C GLU A 388 -21.86 -4.11 11.53
N MET A 389 -21.35 -4.73 12.58
CA MET A 389 -20.04 -5.37 12.61
C MET A 389 -20.21 -6.88 12.54
N TYR A 390 -19.42 -7.51 11.69
CA TYR A 390 -19.24 -8.95 11.63
C TYR A 390 -17.89 -9.27 12.26
N ALA A 391 -17.91 -9.98 13.40
CA ALA A 391 -16.73 -10.25 14.22
C ALA A 391 -16.36 -11.73 14.18
N GLU A 392 -15.10 -12.02 13.84
CA GLU A 392 -14.50 -13.34 13.99
C GLU A 392 -13.76 -13.41 15.32
N THR A 393 -13.99 -14.46 16.11
CA THR A 393 -13.44 -14.61 17.46
C THR A 393 -12.75 -15.95 17.65
N ASP A 394 -11.89 -16.04 18.66
CA ASP A 394 -11.39 -17.31 19.15
C ASP A 394 -12.54 -18.20 19.66
N ARG A 395 -12.43 -19.51 19.49
CA ARG A 395 -13.46 -20.46 19.94
C ARG A 395 -13.67 -20.46 21.44
N SER A 396 -12.60 -20.15 22.20
CA SER A 396 -12.63 -20.08 23.66
C SER A 396 -13.01 -18.70 24.19
N ALA A 397 -13.16 -17.70 23.33
CA ALA A 397 -13.41 -16.33 23.76
C ALA A 397 -14.88 -16.12 24.17
N SER A 398 -15.11 -15.30 25.19
CA SER A 398 -16.45 -14.88 25.59
C SER A 398 -17.02 -13.88 24.57
N ARG A 399 -17.91 -14.35 23.71
CA ARG A 399 -18.61 -13.49 22.72
C ARG A 399 -19.38 -12.36 23.40
N GLU A 400 -19.94 -12.60 24.59
CA GLU A 400 -20.66 -11.56 25.32
C GLU A 400 -19.71 -10.44 25.81
N TYR A 401 -18.55 -10.81 26.35
CA TYR A 401 -17.52 -9.84 26.73
C TYR A 401 -17.08 -9.00 25.51
N ILE A 402 -16.76 -9.66 24.40
CA ILE A 402 -16.34 -8.98 23.17
C ILE A 402 -17.44 -8.04 22.68
N ARG A 403 -18.71 -8.47 22.68
CA ARG A 403 -19.85 -7.64 22.29
C ARG A 403 -19.96 -6.39 23.16
N GLN A 404 -19.91 -6.54 24.46
CA GLN A 404 -20.03 -5.42 25.39
C GLN A 404 -18.89 -4.42 25.22
N GLU A 405 -17.66 -4.91 25.08
CA GLU A 405 -16.50 -4.07 24.89
C GLU A 405 -16.53 -3.36 23.53
N MET A 406 -16.95 -4.04 22.45
CA MET A 406 -17.16 -3.41 21.15
C MET A 406 -18.21 -2.29 21.21
N LEU A 407 -19.36 -2.57 21.83
CA LEU A 407 -20.42 -1.58 21.99
C LEU A 407 -19.93 -0.37 22.82
N ARG A 408 -19.15 -0.62 23.88
CA ARG A 408 -18.58 0.44 24.71
C ARG A 408 -17.63 1.35 23.92
N GLN A 409 -16.70 0.75 23.19
CA GLN A 409 -15.72 1.49 22.39
C GLN A 409 -16.39 2.23 21.23
N MET A 410 -17.32 1.58 20.54
CA MET A 410 -18.06 2.21 19.44
C MET A 410 -18.91 3.38 19.89
N ARG A 411 -19.60 3.28 21.03
CA ARG A 411 -20.37 4.42 21.59
C ARG A 411 -19.49 5.64 21.85
N LYS A 412 -18.24 5.44 22.30
CA LYS A 412 -17.30 6.54 22.49
C LYS A 412 -16.97 7.21 21.16
N ILE A 413 -16.66 6.41 20.12
CA ILE A 413 -16.34 6.91 18.77
C ILE A 413 -17.54 7.67 18.17
N LEU A 414 -18.74 7.09 18.24
CA LEU A 414 -19.95 7.72 17.72
C LEU A 414 -20.26 9.04 18.43
N LYS A 415 -20.05 9.12 19.75
CA LYS A 415 -20.21 10.35 20.51
C LYS A 415 -19.21 11.44 20.10
N GLU A 416 -17.95 11.08 19.92
CA GLU A 416 -16.90 12.00 19.46
C GLU A 416 -17.21 12.57 18.06
N LYS A 417 -17.87 11.77 17.23
CA LYS A 417 -18.29 12.12 15.86
C LYS A 417 -19.70 12.75 15.78
N LYS A 418 -20.38 12.99 16.90
CA LYS A 418 -21.78 13.46 16.96
C LYS A 418 -22.75 12.58 16.20
N LEU A 419 -22.51 11.28 16.24
CA LEU A 419 -23.28 10.20 15.58
C LEU A 419 -24.07 9.36 16.62
N GLU A 420 -24.46 9.91 17.77
CA GLU A 420 -25.15 9.17 18.83
C GLU A 420 -26.52 8.63 18.39
N TYR A 421 -27.07 9.15 17.32
CA TYR A 421 -28.32 8.67 16.73
C TYR A 421 -28.13 7.37 15.91
N VAL A 422 -26.87 7.04 15.54
CA VAL A 422 -26.56 5.89 14.71
C VAL A 422 -26.64 4.59 15.51
N GLN A 423 -27.35 3.62 14.97
CA GLN A 423 -27.50 2.29 15.57
C GLN A 423 -26.36 1.37 15.13
N PHE A 424 -25.76 0.69 16.09
CA PHE A 424 -24.64 -0.22 15.86
C PHE A 424 -24.93 -1.61 16.44
N TYR A 425 -24.75 -2.66 15.63
CA TYR A 425 -24.94 -4.04 16.00
C TYR A 425 -23.69 -4.87 15.80
N VAL A 426 -23.47 -5.88 16.66
CA VAL A 426 -22.35 -6.82 16.56
C VAL A 426 -22.89 -8.22 16.27
N ASN A 427 -22.51 -8.77 15.13
CA ASN A 427 -22.80 -10.12 14.68
C ASN A 427 -21.52 -10.97 14.72
N PHE A 428 -21.60 -12.20 15.21
CA PHE A 428 -20.46 -13.10 15.22
C PHE A 428 -20.52 -14.06 14.03
N VAL A 429 -19.38 -14.22 13.38
CA VAL A 429 -19.19 -15.11 12.23
C VAL A 429 -18.05 -16.10 12.52
N ASP A 430 -18.09 -17.26 11.88
CA ASP A 430 -17.04 -18.26 12.05
C ASP A 430 -15.74 -17.86 11.37
N MET A 431 -15.83 -17.19 10.23
CA MET A 431 -14.68 -16.71 9.46
C MET A 431 -15.09 -15.52 8.58
N ILE A 432 -14.17 -14.55 8.45
CA ILE A 432 -14.29 -13.44 7.52
C ILE A 432 -13.56 -13.81 6.23
N LEU A 433 -14.30 -13.88 5.13
CA LEU A 433 -13.79 -14.29 3.83
C LEU A 433 -13.35 -13.08 2.99
N PRO A 434 -12.24 -13.20 2.23
CA PRO A 434 -11.88 -12.23 1.22
C PRO A 434 -12.92 -12.10 0.10
N ASP A 435 -12.97 -10.96 -0.54
CA ASP A 435 -13.79 -10.74 -1.73
C ASP A 435 -13.37 -11.68 -2.86
N LYS A 436 -14.33 -12.36 -3.48
CA LYS A 436 -14.07 -13.40 -4.48
C LYS A 436 -13.42 -12.89 -5.78
N LYS A 437 -13.58 -11.61 -6.11
CA LYS A 437 -13.03 -11.02 -7.35
C LYS A 437 -11.64 -10.46 -7.14
N THR A 438 -11.45 -9.74 -6.03
CA THR A 438 -10.21 -9.02 -5.77
C THR A 438 -9.25 -9.77 -4.86
N GLY A 439 -9.73 -10.81 -4.16
CA GLY A 439 -8.99 -11.52 -3.13
C GLY A 439 -8.66 -10.67 -1.91
N LYS A 440 -9.06 -9.41 -1.89
CA LYS A 440 -8.84 -8.47 -0.79
C LYS A 440 -9.99 -8.55 0.21
N LYS A 441 -9.68 -8.23 1.45
CA LYS A 441 -10.65 -8.14 2.52
C LYS A 441 -10.88 -6.68 2.87
N PRO A 442 -11.98 -6.07 2.40
CA PRO A 442 -12.32 -4.70 2.78
C PRO A 442 -12.76 -4.65 4.24
N LEU A 443 -12.35 -3.61 4.98
CA LEU A 443 -12.85 -3.36 6.33
C LEU A 443 -14.35 -3.02 6.29
N ILE A 444 -14.79 -2.33 5.25
CA ILE A 444 -16.19 -1.97 5.03
C ILE A 444 -16.73 -2.70 3.81
N LEU A 445 -17.79 -3.47 4.02
CA LEU A 445 -18.48 -4.19 2.96
C LEU A 445 -19.42 -3.24 2.21
N LYS A 446 -19.28 -3.16 0.89
CA LYS A 446 -20.22 -2.42 0.03
C LYS A 446 -21.56 -3.16 0.02
N GLY A 447 -22.62 -2.52 0.51
CA GLY A 447 -23.99 -2.97 0.44
C GLY A 447 -24.86 -1.91 -0.23
N LYS A 448 -25.98 -2.31 -0.85
CA LYS A 448 -27.02 -1.32 -1.14
C LYS A 448 -27.60 -0.90 0.20
N VAL A 449 -27.40 0.37 0.55
CA VAL A 449 -28.12 1.00 1.65
C VAL A 449 -29.59 1.03 1.23
N ALA A 450 -30.45 0.35 1.98
CA ALA A 450 -31.88 0.30 1.72
C ALA A 450 -32.55 1.65 2.04
#